data_949e9a79d49c2d051c7669424c93dc3f
#
_entry.id   949e9a79d49c2d051c7669424c93dc3f
#
_cell.length_a   1.000
_cell.length_b   1.000
_cell.length_c   1.000
_cell.angle_alpha   90.00
_cell.angle_beta   90.00
_cell.angle_gamma   90.00
#
_symmetry.space_group_name_H-M   'P 1'
#
loop_
_entity.id
_entity.type
_entity.pdbx_description
1 polymer ?
#
loop_
_entity_poly.entity_id
_entity_poly.type
_entity_poly.pdbx_seq_one_letter_code
_entity_poly.pdbx_strand_id
1 'polypeptide(L)'
;MVKKKPMKRRGFLKAAGASVAAAAAVSSFPTPAISEGHKEWIACSSFGKAGLLGKALQRFADFISAQSDKLKIKVYHAGELVPGLESLDAVRSGAAQMAYGAPYYWTNVSNSTQFVACMPFGLTAQEQNAWCYYGGGIEAADKSYNEIGVKFLPMGNTGNQMGGWFNKEIKSIDDFNGLKMRMPGLGGEVIASFGANTILLAGSDVLPSLASGAIDATEWIGPAADLGAGLYQAAKYYYNPGWHEPATILDCSIDMKEWEGLDDNTRALITQASKATNLEVLSHFQAANDGAYQKLINDHGVQMRQMPDEVMNALGQRAGEVCSEIASRDAVSKELFSHIVNFRSTVIRWTGVSEKEYLRVRNLPFSYPSA
;
A
#
# COMPACT_ATOMS: atom_id res chain seq x y z
N MET A 1 26.44 28.36 -53.11
CA MET A 1 27.42 27.33 -52.63
C MET A 1 28.26 27.93 -51.52
N VAL A 2 27.99 27.63 -50.29
CA VAL A 2 28.78 28.09 -49.13
C VAL A 2 29.59 26.89 -48.62
N LYS A 3 30.88 26.95 -48.70
CA LYS A 3 31.83 25.90 -48.24
C LYS A 3 31.89 25.90 -46.71
N LYS A 4 31.50 24.80 -46.05
CA LYS A 4 31.75 24.54 -44.62
C LYS A 4 33.26 24.18 -44.44
N LYS A 5 33.95 24.90 -43.55
CA LYS A 5 35.31 24.59 -43.09
C LYS A 5 35.28 23.43 -42.09
N PRO A 6 36.22 22.48 -42.10
CA PRO A 6 36.27 21.41 -41.10
C PRO A 6 36.75 21.90 -39.73
N MET A 7 36.10 21.48 -38.68
CA MET A 7 36.44 21.76 -37.28
C MET A 7 37.70 20.94 -36.87
N LYS A 8 38.70 21.60 -36.30
CA LYS A 8 39.96 21.00 -35.86
C LYS A 8 39.76 20.11 -34.61
N ARG A 9 40.34 18.92 -34.62
CA ARG A 9 40.32 17.87 -33.56
C ARG A 9 40.58 18.35 -32.12
N ARG A 10 41.22 19.49 -31.93
CA ARG A 10 41.53 20.07 -30.60
C ARG A 10 40.31 20.70 -29.87
N GLY A 11 39.21 20.97 -30.55
CA GLY A 11 37.98 21.51 -29.94
C GLY A 11 37.11 20.43 -29.30
N PHE A 12 37.21 19.18 -29.76
CA PHE A 12 36.38 18.06 -29.26
C PHE A 12 36.85 17.56 -27.88
N LEU A 13 38.17 17.62 -27.62
CA LEU A 13 38.74 17.17 -26.33
C LEU A 13 38.51 18.15 -25.17
N LYS A 14 38.19 19.42 -25.46
CA LYS A 14 37.81 20.39 -24.40
C LYS A 14 36.31 20.33 -24.01
N ALA A 15 35.46 19.79 -24.87
CA ALA A 15 34.04 19.57 -24.57
C ALA A 15 33.79 18.25 -23.81
N ALA A 16 34.70 17.25 -23.96
CA ALA A 16 34.62 15.98 -23.23
C ALA A 16 35.14 16.07 -21.78
N GLY A 17 35.91 17.11 -21.44
CA GLY A 17 36.42 17.35 -20.08
C GLY A 17 35.40 18.03 -19.13
N ALA A 18 34.35 18.64 -19.67
CA ALA A 18 33.32 19.32 -18.86
C ALA A 18 32.14 18.42 -18.43
N SER A 19 32.02 17.22 -19.03
CA SER A 19 30.95 16.28 -18.73
C SER A 19 31.33 15.23 -17.66
N VAL A 20 32.57 15.21 -17.17
CA VAL A 20 33.00 14.30 -16.09
C VAL A 20 32.93 14.99 -14.69
N ALA A 21 32.81 16.32 -14.64
CA ALA A 21 32.68 17.05 -13.39
C ALA A 21 31.22 17.14 -12.85
N ALA A 22 30.22 16.69 -13.62
CA ALA A 22 28.81 16.71 -13.20
C ALA A 22 28.36 15.37 -12.54
N ALA A 23 29.24 14.35 -12.52
CA ALA A 23 28.91 13.03 -11.92
C ALA A 23 29.42 12.88 -10.47
N ALA A 24 29.91 13.94 -9.83
CA ALA A 24 30.42 13.91 -8.45
C ALA A 24 29.64 14.81 -7.49
N ALA A 25 28.44 15.25 -7.84
CA ALA A 25 27.47 15.70 -6.84
C ALA A 25 26.66 14.46 -6.37
N VAL A 26 27.33 13.49 -5.77
CA VAL A 26 26.68 12.66 -4.77
C VAL A 26 26.29 13.65 -3.68
N SER A 27 25.02 14.09 -3.70
CA SER A 27 24.42 14.78 -2.58
C SER A 27 24.63 13.88 -1.38
N SER A 28 25.57 14.26 -0.49
CA SER A 28 25.73 13.61 0.81
C SER A 28 24.38 13.85 1.52
N PHE A 29 23.53 12.84 1.54
CA PHE A 29 22.35 12.86 2.40
C PHE A 29 22.85 13.07 3.83
N PRO A 30 22.24 13.98 4.60
CA PRO A 30 22.66 14.21 5.96
C PRO A 30 22.53 12.90 6.75
N THR A 31 23.65 12.41 7.28
CA THR A 31 23.60 11.39 8.33
C THR A 31 22.75 11.93 9.48
N PRO A 32 21.97 11.07 10.18
CA PRO A 32 21.15 11.51 11.32
C PRO A 32 21.98 12.37 12.27
N ALA A 33 21.63 13.63 12.40
CA ALA A 33 22.33 14.53 13.28
C ALA A 33 21.91 14.24 14.73
N ILE A 34 22.87 14.06 15.63
CA ILE A 34 22.60 14.13 17.07
C ILE A 34 22.55 15.63 17.39
N SER A 35 21.35 16.18 17.38
CA SER A 35 21.09 17.57 17.77
C SER A 35 20.47 17.55 19.16
N GLU A 36 21.02 18.35 20.08
CA GLU A 36 20.50 18.52 21.44
C GLU A 36 20.26 17.21 22.24
N GLY A 37 21.07 16.15 21.98
CA GLY A 37 20.98 14.89 22.74
C GLY A 37 19.95 13.88 22.26
N HIS A 38 19.23 14.15 21.15
CA HIS A 38 18.30 13.21 20.53
C HIS A 38 18.71 12.84 19.10
N LYS A 39 18.30 11.65 18.65
CA LYS A 39 18.35 11.25 17.23
C LYS A 39 17.22 11.93 16.46
N GLU A 40 17.49 12.39 15.25
CA GLU A 40 16.46 12.85 14.32
C GLU A 40 16.33 11.82 13.18
N TRP A 41 15.14 11.23 13.05
CA TRP A 41 14.81 10.33 11.95
C TRP A 41 14.01 11.06 10.87
N ILE A 42 14.29 10.71 9.63
CA ILE A 42 13.50 11.07 8.46
C ILE A 42 12.56 9.91 8.16
N ALA A 43 11.26 10.19 8.09
CA ALA A 43 10.23 9.26 7.67
C ALA A 43 9.68 9.66 6.29
N CYS A 44 9.80 8.78 5.30
CA CYS A 44 9.25 8.96 3.96
C CYS A 44 7.91 8.24 3.82
N SER A 45 6.92 8.89 3.24
CA SER A 45 5.59 8.34 2.97
C SER A 45 5.38 8.05 1.50
N SER A 46 4.75 6.91 1.19
CA SER A 46 4.18 6.65 -0.14
C SER A 46 2.90 7.44 -0.42
N PHE A 47 2.37 8.13 0.59
CA PHE A 47 1.06 8.80 0.53
C PHE A 47 1.20 10.32 0.65
N GLY A 48 0.28 11.04 -0.02
CA GLY A 48 0.22 12.50 0.03
C GLY A 48 -0.25 13.02 1.40
N LYS A 49 0.21 14.21 1.76
CA LYS A 49 -0.04 14.90 3.03
C LYS A 49 -1.52 15.07 3.41
N ALA A 50 -2.36 15.40 2.43
CA ALA A 50 -3.76 15.74 2.67
C ALA A 50 -4.61 14.52 3.02
N GLY A 51 -4.23 13.32 2.53
CA GLY A 51 -4.96 12.08 2.72
C GLY A 51 -4.90 11.55 4.15
N LEU A 52 -5.81 10.62 4.47
CA LEU A 52 -5.89 9.98 5.77
C LEU A 52 -4.56 9.33 6.17
N LEU A 53 -3.93 8.62 5.24
CA LEU A 53 -2.68 7.89 5.49
C LEU A 53 -1.50 8.81 5.75
N GLY A 54 -1.36 9.90 4.99
CA GLY A 54 -0.32 10.91 5.27
C GLY A 54 -0.50 11.56 6.64
N LYS A 55 -1.74 11.87 7.02
CA LYS A 55 -2.06 12.39 8.36
C LYS A 55 -1.79 11.37 9.47
N ALA A 56 -1.99 10.07 9.21
CA ALA A 56 -1.69 9.02 10.18
C ALA A 56 -0.18 8.95 10.48
N LEU A 57 0.67 8.98 9.45
CA LEU A 57 2.12 9.05 9.66
C LEU A 57 2.53 10.30 10.43
N GLN A 58 1.95 11.46 10.12
CA GLN A 58 2.27 12.70 10.85
C GLN A 58 1.91 12.57 12.33
N ARG A 59 0.70 12.08 12.68
CA ARG A 59 0.30 11.87 14.08
C ARG A 59 1.19 10.88 14.81
N PHE A 60 1.57 9.77 14.14
CA PHE A 60 2.55 8.82 14.69
C PHE A 60 3.88 9.50 15.02
N ALA A 61 4.43 10.28 14.07
CA ALA A 61 5.70 10.98 14.25
C ALA A 61 5.62 12.05 15.37
N ASP A 62 4.53 12.81 15.42
CA ASP A 62 4.29 13.82 16.46
C ASP A 62 4.18 13.15 17.84
N PHE A 63 3.47 12.02 17.93
CA PHE A 63 3.33 11.25 19.18
C PHE A 63 4.69 10.75 19.67
N ILE A 64 5.48 10.07 18.84
CA ILE A 64 6.83 9.61 19.21
C ILE A 64 7.70 10.79 19.65
N SER A 65 7.68 11.88 18.88
CA SER A 65 8.49 13.07 19.14
C SER A 65 8.08 13.78 20.43
N ALA A 66 6.82 13.67 20.86
CA ALA A 66 6.34 14.22 22.12
C ALA A 66 6.64 13.33 23.34
N GLN A 67 6.68 12.01 23.15
CA GLN A 67 6.89 11.04 24.24
C GLN A 67 8.35 10.65 24.45
N SER A 68 9.26 11.02 23.54
CA SER A 68 10.66 10.66 23.60
C SER A 68 11.56 11.90 23.59
N ASP A 69 12.45 11.98 24.57
CA ASP A 69 13.58 12.94 24.57
C ASP A 69 14.76 12.45 23.73
N LYS A 70 14.72 11.18 23.25
CA LYS A 70 15.82 10.53 22.53
C LYS A 70 15.61 10.46 21.03
N LEU A 71 14.36 10.59 20.55
CA LEU A 71 14.01 10.41 19.14
C LEU A 71 12.99 11.46 18.69
N LYS A 72 13.32 12.17 17.62
CA LYS A 72 12.41 13.04 16.88
C LYS A 72 12.25 12.49 15.48
N ILE A 73 11.03 12.58 14.91
CA ILE A 73 10.74 12.08 13.57
C ILE A 73 10.22 13.22 12.71
N LYS A 74 10.94 13.48 11.62
CA LYS A 74 10.55 14.45 10.60
C LYS A 74 9.92 13.73 9.42
N VAL A 75 8.69 14.09 9.07
CA VAL A 75 7.92 13.45 8.00
C VAL A 75 8.10 14.18 6.68
N TYR A 76 8.31 13.41 5.63
CA TYR A 76 8.24 13.83 4.23
C TYR A 76 7.19 12.98 3.50
N HIS A 77 6.19 13.64 2.94
CA HIS A 77 5.14 12.97 2.20
C HIS A 77 5.57 12.68 0.76
N ALA A 78 4.79 11.86 0.05
CA ALA A 78 5.07 11.49 -1.34
C ALA A 78 5.36 12.73 -2.21
N GLY A 79 6.52 12.74 -2.87
CA GLY A 79 7.00 13.83 -3.72
C GLY A 79 7.70 14.99 -3.00
N GLU A 80 7.76 15.00 -1.65
CA GLU A 80 8.49 16.06 -0.92
C GLU A 80 10.00 15.78 -0.82
N LEU A 81 10.41 14.54 -0.65
CA LEU A 81 11.82 14.11 -0.64
C LEU A 81 12.12 13.15 -1.78
N VAL A 82 11.27 12.12 -1.93
CA VAL A 82 11.34 11.12 -3.00
C VAL A 82 9.94 10.87 -3.57
N PRO A 83 9.83 10.34 -4.80
CA PRO A 83 8.55 9.81 -5.30
C PRO A 83 7.96 8.77 -4.34
N GLY A 84 6.63 8.69 -4.25
CA GLY A 84 5.96 7.85 -3.25
C GLY A 84 6.35 6.37 -3.30
N LEU A 85 6.58 5.81 -4.49
CA LEU A 85 6.98 4.41 -4.67
C LEU A 85 8.47 4.15 -4.38
N GLU A 86 9.27 5.21 -4.15
CA GLU A 86 10.69 5.15 -3.82
C GLU A 86 10.98 5.32 -2.32
N SER A 87 9.94 5.39 -1.47
CA SER A 87 10.11 5.63 -0.04
C SER A 87 10.92 4.53 0.67
N LEU A 88 10.78 3.27 0.28
CA LEU A 88 11.61 2.18 0.81
C LEU A 88 13.06 2.27 0.30
N ASP A 89 13.27 2.67 -0.94
CA ASP A 89 14.63 2.84 -1.49
C ASP A 89 15.37 3.98 -0.78
N ALA A 90 14.67 5.04 -0.35
CA ALA A 90 15.25 6.07 0.49
C ALA A 90 15.76 5.51 1.83
N VAL A 91 15.05 4.56 2.44
CA VAL A 91 15.51 3.89 3.67
C VAL A 91 16.71 3.00 3.39
N ARG A 92 16.63 2.16 2.37
CA ARG A 92 17.72 1.22 2.01
C ARG A 92 19.01 1.92 1.57
N SER A 93 18.91 3.13 1.04
CA SER A 93 20.08 3.97 0.69
C SER A 93 20.61 4.80 1.86
N GLY A 94 19.92 4.80 3.03
CA GLY A 94 20.27 5.62 4.19
C GLY A 94 19.83 7.08 4.10
N ALA A 95 19.07 7.45 3.06
CA ALA A 95 18.51 8.80 2.92
C ALA A 95 17.36 9.08 3.91
N ALA A 96 16.70 8.02 4.37
CA ALA A 96 15.68 8.07 5.40
C ALA A 96 15.89 6.91 6.39
N GLN A 97 15.30 6.99 7.58
CA GLN A 97 15.37 5.93 8.58
C GLN A 97 14.09 5.10 8.63
N MET A 98 13.01 5.64 8.06
CA MET A 98 11.69 5.01 8.10
C MET A 98 10.92 5.28 6.80
N ALA A 99 10.24 4.25 6.29
CA ALA A 99 9.25 4.37 5.22
C ALA A 99 7.87 3.96 5.73
N TYR A 100 6.83 4.61 5.18
CA TYR A 100 5.43 4.25 5.40
C TYR A 100 4.73 4.04 4.06
N GLY A 101 4.26 2.82 3.82
CA GLY A 101 3.70 2.46 2.53
C GLY A 101 2.77 1.26 2.57
N ALA A 102 2.64 0.61 1.43
CA ALA A 102 1.95 -0.66 1.32
C ALA A 102 2.95 -1.74 0.85
N PRO A 103 3.02 -2.89 1.53
CA PRO A 103 4.04 -3.90 1.27
C PRO A 103 4.16 -4.35 -0.20
N TYR A 104 3.09 -4.34 -0.96
CA TYR A 104 3.12 -4.70 -2.38
C TYR A 104 3.80 -3.63 -3.28
N TYR A 105 4.11 -2.44 -2.77
CA TYR A 105 4.90 -1.46 -3.52
C TYR A 105 6.37 -1.89 -3.65
N TRP A 106 6.80 -2.83 -2.83
CA TRP A 106 8.19 -3.29 -2.72
C TRP A 106 8.48 -4.58 -3.50
N THR A 107 7.59 -5.03 -4.38
CA THR A 107 7.76 -6.29 -5.14
C THR A 107 8.98 -6.32 -6.05
N ASN A 108 9.47 -5.16 -6.47
CA ASN A 108 10.74 -5.02 -7.20
C ASN A 108 11.97 -5.31 -6.32
N VAL A 109 11.83 -5.23 -4.98
CA VAL A 109 12.89 -5.46 -3.99
C VAL A 109 12.77 -6.85 -3.39
N SER A 110 11.55 -7.26 -3.03
CA SER A 110 11.25 -8.59 -2.49
C SER A 110 9.86 -9.04 -2.92
N ASN A 111 9.78 -10.22 -3.56
CA ASN A 111 8.52 -10.79 -4.01
C ASN A 111 7.59 -11.16 -2.82
N SER A 112 8.16 -11.46 -1.66
CA SER A 112 7.40 -11.90 -0.49
C SER A 112 6.58 -10.80 0.18
N THR A 113 6.99 -9.53 0.06
CA THR A 113 6.31 -8.42 0.76
C THR A 113 4.84 -8.27 0.39
N GLN A 114 4.45 -8.58 -0.86
CA GLN A 114 3.05 -8.49 -1.29
C GLN A 114 2.11 -9.41 -0.51
N PHE A 115 2.60 -10.56 -0.02
CA PHE A 115 1.81 -11.46 0.83
C PHE A 115 1.54 -10.86 2.21
N VAL A 116 2.44 -10.00 2.72
CA VAL A 116 2.24 -9.27 3.98
C VAL A 116 1.12 -8.24 3.85
N ALA A 117 1.01 -7.59 2.71
CA ALA A 117 -0.04 -6.60 2.45
C ALA A 117 -1.43 -7.22 2.55
N CYS A 118 -1.70 -8.15 1.65
CA CYS A 118 -2.98 -8.85 1.51
C CYS A 118 -2.86 -10.02 0.55
N MET A 119 -3.88 -10.85 0.54
CA MET A 119 -4.08 -11.86 -0.50
C MET A 119 -5.51 -11.73 -1.04
N PRO A 120 -5.74 -11.87 -2.34
CA PRO A 120 -7.09 -11.96 -2.89
C PRO A 120 -7.90 -13.05 -2.19
N PHE A 121 -9.13 -12.74 -1.77
CA PHE A 121 -9.99 -13.60 -0.95
C PHE A 121 -9.32 -14.07 0.37
N GLY A 122 -8.37 -13.29 0.88
CA GLY A 122 -7.56 -13.60 2.05
C GLY A 122 -8.24 -13.30 3.38
N LEU A 123 -7.49 -12.66 4.28
CA LEU A 123 -7.89 -12.31 5.63
C LEU A 123 -8.63 -10.96 5.67
N THR A 124 -9.69 -10.88 6.45
CA THR A 124 -10.30 -9.59 6.82
C THR A 124 -9.37 -8.79 7.74
N ALA A 125 -9.67 -7.50 7.96
CA ALA A 125 -8.83 -6.63 8.79
C ALA A 125 -8.61 -7.18 10.21
N GLN A 126 -9.66 -7.70 10.84
CA GLN A 126 -9.54 -8.28 12.17
C GLN A 126 -8.75 -9.59 12.16
N GLU A 127 -8.91 -10.40 11.14
CA GLU A 127 -8.12 -11.62 10.96
C GLU A 127 -6.65 -11.32 10.67
N GLN A 128 -6.34 -10.25 9.90
CA GLN A 128 -4.97 -9.76 9.72
C GLN A 128 -4.33 -9.27 11.03
N ASN A 129 -5.09 -8.54 11.85
CA ASN A 129 -4.63 -8.12 13.18
C ASN A 129 -4.37 -9.35 14.08
N ALA A 130 -5.25 -10.34 14.05
CA ALA A 130 -5.06 -11.59 14.81
C ALA A 130 -3.82 -12.35 14.31
N TRP A 131 -3.62 -12.42 12.99
CA TRP A 131 -2.43 -13.02 12.40
C TRP A 131 -1.16 -12.29 12.82
N CYS A 132 -1.11 -10.96 12.67
CA CYS A 132 0.06 -10.17 13.03
C CYS A 132 0.43 -10.29 14.50
N TYR A 133 -0.54 -10.13 15.40
CA TYR A 133 -0.23 -9.93 16.83
C TYR A 133 -0.23 -11.21 17.66
N TYR A 134 -0.90 -12.28 17.20
CA TYR A 134 -1.04 -13.54 17.95
C TYR A 134 -0.85 -14.80 17.08
N GLY A 135 -0.83 -14.65 15.77
CA GLY A 135 -0.68 -15.76 14.82
C GLY A 135 0.76 -15.94 14.32
N GLY A 136 1.76 -15.23 14.88
CA GLY A 136 3.15 -15.30 14.42
C GLY A 136 3.41 -14.51 13.12
N GLY A 137 2.49 -13.61 12.75
CA GLY A 137 2.54 -12.89 11.48
C GLY A 137 3.68 -11.88 11.39
N ILE A 138 3.98 -11.17 12.51
CA ILE A 138 5.10 -10.22 12.55
C ILE A 138 6.42 -10.96 12.37
N GLU A 139 6.62 -12.08 13.08
CA GLU A 139 7.82 -12.90 13.00
C GLU A 139 7.98 -13.51 11.58
N ALA A 140 6.89 -13.92 10.95
CA ALA A 140 6.91 -14.43 9.59
C ALA A 140 7.24 -13.30 8.57
N ALA A 141 6.65 -12.11 8.73
CA ALA A 141 6.94 -10.95 7.90
C ALA A 141 8.38 -10.44 8.09
N ASP A 142 8.90 -10.44 9.32
CA ASP A 142 10.27 -10.02 9.62
C ASP A 142 11.31 -10.80 8.80
N LYS A 143 11.08 -12.07 8.48
CA LYS A 143 12.00 -12.83 7.62
C LYS A 143 12.14 -12.20 6.25
N SER A 144 11.02 -11.77 5.63
CA SER A 144 11.01 -11.07 4.35
C SER A 144 11.70 -9.71 4.42
N TYR A 145 11.42 -8.95 5.47
CA TYR A 145 11.89 -7.58 5.62
C TYR A 145 13.36 -7.53 6.07
N ASN A 146 13.81 -8.48 6.85
CA ASN A 146 15.22 -8.59 7.28
C ASN A 146 16.14 -8.86 6.09
N GLU A 147 15.70 -9.65 5.09
CA GLU A 147 16.47 -9.89 3.87
C GLU A 147 16.75 -8.60 3.08
N ILE A 148 15.88 -7.61 3.20
CA ILE A 148 16.02 -6.32 2.54
C ILE A 148 16.54 -5.22 3.46
N GLY A 149 16.98 -5.59 4.67
CA GLY A 149 17.68 -4.72 5.61
C GLY A 149 16.80 -3.80 6.43
N VAL A 150 15.51 -4.11 6.60
CA VAL A 150 14.56 -3.29 7.36
C VAL A 150 13.76 -4.11 8.36
N LYS A 151 13.32 -3.47 9.44
CA LYS A 151 12.36 -3.97 10.41
C LYS A 151 10.94 -3.66 9.95
N PHE A 152 10.07 -4.67 9.97
CA PHE A 152 8.64 -4.52 9.70
C PHE A 152 7.84 -4.22 10.97
N LEU A 153 6.91 -3.27 10.89
CA LEU A 153 5.83 -3.08 11.87
C LEU A 153 4.52 -2.77 11.13
N PRO A 154 3.39 -3.43 11.45
CA PRO A 154 2.09 -3.05 10.90
C PRO A 154 1.67 -1.70 11.49
N MET A 155 1.42 -0.69 10.64
CA MET A 155 1.11 0.69 11.08
C MET A 155 -0.13 1.27 10.37
N GLY A 156 -1.00 0.44 9.89
CA GLY A 156 -2.27 0.81 9.28
C GLY A 156 -2.97 -0.39 8.70
N ASN A 157 -4.28 -0.29 8.58
CA ASN A 157 -5.10 -1.26 7.89
C ASN A 157 -6.24 -0.53 7.18
N THR A 158 -6.48 -0.84 5.92
CA THR A 158 -7.51 -0.18 5.12
C THR A 158 -8.92 -0.63 5.45
N GLY A 159 -9.07 -1.78 6.12
CA GLY A 159 -10.36 -2.46 6.18
C GLY A 159 -10.76 -3.02 4.81
N ASN A 160 -12.00 -3.44 4.71
CA ASN A 160 -12.55 -3.97 3.45
C ASN A 160 -12.55 -2.88 2.39
N GLN A 161 -11.91 -3.18 1.27
CA GLN A 161 -11.84 -2.27 0.13
C GLN A 161 -13.02 -2.45 -0.83
N MET A 162 -13.09 -1.56 -1.81
CA MET A 162 -14.01 -1.66 -2.94
C MET A 162 -13.32 -2.34 -4.13
N GLY A 163 -14.10 -2.96 -5.01
CA GLY A 163 -13.59 -3.68 -6.18
C GLY A 163 -13.00 -2.80 -7.28
N GLY A 164 -13.21 -1.48 -7.18
CA GLY A 164 -12.57 -0.49 -8.05
C GLY A 164 -13.54 0.34 -8.89
N TRP A 165 -12.95 1.26 -9.63
CA TRP A 165 -13.57 2.24 -10.53
C TRP A 165 -13.36 1.84 -11.98
N PHE A 166 -14.44 1.85 -12.77
CA PHE A 166 -14.42 1.39 -14.16
C PHE A 166 -15.13 2.39 -15.07
N ASN A 167 -14.59 2.60 -16.27
CA ASN A 167 -15.22 3.39 -17.32
C ASN A 167 -16.28 2.60 -18.10
N LYS A 168 -16.24 1.28 -18.01
CA LYS A 168 -17.25 0.36 -18.60
C LYS A 168 -17.77 -0.61 -17.55
N GLU A 169 -18.96 -1.15 -17.75
CA GLU A 169 -19.50 -2.20 -16.88
C GLU A 169 -18.76 -3.51 -17.08
N ILE A 170 -18.52 -4.24 -15.99
CA ILE A 170 -18.00 -5.61 -15.97
C ILE A 170 -19.19 -6.56 -15.79
N LYS A 171 -19.45 -7.37 -16.80
CA LYS A 171 -20.59 -8.32 -16.85
C LYS A 171 -20.13 -9.77 -16.86
N SER A 172 -18.94 -10.03 -17.36
CA SER A 172 -18.33 -11.35 -17.43
C SER A 172 -16.82 -11.26 -17.19
N ILE A 173 -16.18 -12.40 -17.00
CA ILE A 173 -14.72 -12.48 -16.85
C ILE A 173 -13.98 -12.02 -18.12
N ASP A 174 -14.60 -12.15 -19.29
CA ASP A 174 -14.02 -11.73 -20.57
C ASP A 174 -13.86 -10.20 -20.67
N ASP A 175 -14.57 -9.44 -19.86
CA ASP A 175 -14.46 -7.98 -19.81
C ASP A 175 -13.12 -7.49 -19.25
N PHE A 176 -12.34 -8.38 -18.61
CA PHE A 176 -10.98 -8.09 -18.20
C PHE A 176 -9.97 -8.19 -19.35
N ASN A 177 -10.30 -8.91 -20.44
CA ASN A 177 -9.38 -9.05 -21.56
C ASN A 177 -9.12 -7.69 -22.24
N GLY A 178 -7.86 -7.30 -22.30
CA GLY A 178 -7.41 -6.02 -22.81
C GLY A 178 -7.68 -4.80 -21.93
N LEU A 179 -8.31 -4.97 -20.75
CA LEU A 179 -8.56 -3.88 -19.80
C LEU A 179 -7.24 -3.33 -19.27
N LYS A 180 -7.01 -2.02 -19.42
CA LYS A 180 -5.87 -1.33 -18.80
C LYS A 180 -6.27 -0.88 -17.40
N MET A 181 -5.73 -1.55 -16.37
CA MET A 181 -6.14 -1.29 -15.00
C MET A 181 -4.94 -1.04 -14.09
N ARG A 182 -5.01 0.02 -13.30
CA ARG A 182 -4.13 0.16 -12.15
C ARG A 182 -4.63 -0.77 -11.05
N MET A 183 -3.84 -1.79 -10.75
CA MET A 183 -4.08 -2.70 -9.63
C MET A 183 -2.74 -3.29 -9.16
N PRO A 184 -2.30 -3.03 -7.93
CA PRO A 184 -1.02 -3.51 -7.41
C PRO A 184 -1.09 -4.98 -6.97
N GLY A 185 0.09 -5.57 -6.77
CA GLY A 185 0.28 -6.84 -6.10
C GLY A 185 -0.48 -8.00 -6.69
N LEU A 186 -0.86 -8.94 -5.83
CA LEU A 186 -1.49 -10.21 -6.21
C LEU A 186 -2.82 -10.04 -6.95
N GLY A 187 -3.62 -9.02 -6.62
CA GLY A 187 -4.86 -8.72 -7.35
C GLY A 187 -4.61 -8.39 -8.81
N GLY A 188 -3.58 -7.60 -9.09
CA GLY A 188 -3.15 -7.28 -10.44
C GLY A 188 -2.71 -8.52 -11.23
N GLU A 189 -1.96 -9.41 -10.62
CA GLU A 189 -1.52 -10.68 -11.23
C GLU A 189 -2.71 -11.60 -11.56
N VAL A 190 -3.73 -11.63 -10.69
CA VAL A 190 -4.95 -12.41 -10.94
C VAL A 190 -5.69 -11.90 -12.17
N ILE A 191 -5.98 -10.59 -12.26
CA ILE A 191 -6.69 -10.07 -13.45
C ILE A 191 -5.82 -10.10 -14.72
N ALA A 192 -4.50 -9.99 -14.59
CA ALA A 192 -3.59 -10.16 -15.72
C ALA A 192 -3.69 -11.57 -16.33
N SER A 193 -3.94 -12.60 -15.52
CA SER A 193 -4.16 -13.96 -16.01
C SER A 193 -5.43 -14.13 -16.86
N PHE A 194 -6.36 -13.17 -16.80
CA PHE A 194 -7.55 -13.06 -17.67
C PHE A 194 -7.35 -12.07 -18.81
N GLY A 195 -6.11 -11.66 -19.08
CA GLY A 195 -5.77 -10.80 -20.21
C GLY A 195 -5.82 -9.30 -19.94
N ALA A 196 -5.98 -8.87 -18.69
CA ALA A 196 -5.86 -7.45 -18.34
C ALA A 196 -4.41 -6.96 -18.44
N ASN A 197 -4.24 -5.70 -18.80
CA ASN A 197 -2.94 -5.01 -18.77
C ASN A 197 -2.85 -4.21 -17.45
N THR A 198 -2.14 -4.76 -16.48
CA THR A 198 -2.02 -4.18 -15.15
C THR A 198 -0.80 -3.28 -15.01
N ILE A 199 -0.92 -2.22 -14.23
CA ILE A 199 0.17 -1.29 -13.94
C ILE A 199 0.09 -0.82 -12.49
N LEU A 200 1.24 -0.62 -11.85
CA LEU A 200 1.37 0.08 -10.58
C LEU A 200 1.61 1.58 -10.84
N LEU A 201 0.78 2.43 -10.25
CA LEU A 201 0.93 3.89 -10.27
C LEU A 201 0.93 4.42 -8.83
N ALA A 202 1.72 5.47 -8.58
CA ALA A 202 1.61 6.24 -7.35
C ALA A 202 0.24 6.92 -7.25
N GLY A 203 -0.26 7.15 -6.03
CA GLY A 203 -1.60 7.72 -5.83
C GLY A 203 -1.85 9.05 -6.52
N SER A 204 -0.81 9.91 -6.66
CA SER A 204 -0.87 11.18 -7.40
C SER A 204 -1.18 11.00 -8.90
N ASP A 205 -0.82 9.86 -9.48
CA ASP A 205 -0.86 9.61 -10.93
C ASP A 205 -2.12 8.86 -11.36
N VAL A 206 -2.89 8.34 -10.39
CA VAL A 206 -4.08 7.51 -10.66
C VAL A 206 -5.17 8.33 -11.35
N LEU A 207 -5.62 9.44 -10.74
CA LEU A 207 -6.69 10.27 -11.32
C LEU A 207 -6.30 10.84 -12.69
N PRO A 208 -5.11 11.44 -12.90
CA PRO A 208 -4.70 11.91 -14.23
C PRO A 208 -4.66 10.80 -15.28
N SER A 209 -4.19 9.60 -14.94
CA SER A 209 -4.12 8.46 -15.84
C SER A 209 -5.52 7.95 -16.24
N LEU A 210 -6.45 7.89 -15.27
CA LEU A 210 -7.83 7.50 -15.50
C LEU A 210 -8.58 8.55 -16.35
N ALA A 211 -8.38 9.83 -16.03
CA ALA A 211 -9.02 10.94 -16.75
C ALA A 211 -8.54 11.08 -18.21
N SER A 212 -7.27 10.79 -18.48
CA SER A 212 -6.70 10.81 -19.83
C SER A 212 -7.01 9.55 -20.66
N GLY A 213 -7.55 8.47 -20.05
CA GLY A 213 -7.75 7.18 -20.70
C GLY A 213 -6.44 6.38 -20.88
N ALA A 214 -5.36 6.76 -20.21
CA ALA A 214 -4.15 5.94 -20.15
C ALA A 214 -4.43 4.60 -19.45
N ILE A 215 -5.34 4.61 -18.46
CA ILE A 215 -5.97 3.43 -17.87
C ILE A 215 -7.50 3.50 -18.02
N ASP A 216 -8.14 2.34 -18.08
CA ASP A 216 -9.61 2.19 -18.23
C ASP A 216 -10.28 2.00 -16.86
N ALA A 217 -9.52 1.53 -15.88
CA ALA A 217 -9.99 1.21 -14.53
C ALA A 217 -8.88 1.37 -13.49
N THR A 218 -9.27 1.51 -12.24
CA THR A 218 -8.38 1.53 -11.08
C THR A 218 -9.10 0.99 -9.86
N GLU A 219 -8.37 0.37 -8.95
CA GLU A 219 -8.76 0.30 -7.55
C GLU A 219 -8.02 1.40 -6.75
N TRP A 220 -8.47 1.67 -5.52
CA TRP A 220 -7.71 2.53 -4.60
C TRP A 220 -7.84 2.02 -3.16
N ILE A 221 -8.89 2.38 -2.43
CA ILE A 221 -9.13 1.84 -1.08
C ILE A 221 -10.63 1.62 -0.89
N GLY A 222 -11.37 2.71 -0.67
CA GLY A 222 -12.78 2.69 -0.36
C GLY A 222 -13.35 4.11 -0.34
N PRO A 223 -14.66 4.27 -0.07
CA PRO A 223 -15.37 5.52 -0.34
C PRO A 223 -14.71 6.78 0.21
N ALA A 224 -14.18 6.75 1.44
CA ALA A 224 -13.57 7.92 2.07
C ALA A 224 -12.25 8.35 1.38
N ALA A 225 -11.39 7.39 1.04
CA ALA A 225 -10.15 7.67 0.34
C ALA A 225 -10.40 8.05 -1.12
N ASP A 226 -11.30 7.34 -1.78
CA ASP A 226 -11.59 7.46 -3.20
C ASP A 226 -12.31 8.77 -3.52
N LEU A 227 -13.22 9.22 -2.66
CA LEU A 227 -13.81 10.55 -2.72
C LEU A 227 -12.73 11.63 -2.60
N GLY A 228 -11.82 11.47 -1.64
CA GLY A 228 -10.69 12.38 -1.44
C GLY A 228 -9.72 12.42 -2.61
N ALA A 229 -9.54 11.30 -3.31
CA ALA A 229 -8.72 11.18 -4.52
C ALA A 229 -9.44 11.71 -5.79
N GLY A 230 -10.76 11.96 -5.71
CA GLY A 230 -11.55 12.51 -6.81
C GLY A 230 -11.82 11.53 -7.96
N LEU A 231 -11.73 10.21 -7.74
CA LEU A 231 -11.82 9.19 -8.79
C LEU A 231 -13.16 9.20 -9.52
N TYR A 232 -14.24 9.62 -8.85
CA TYR A 232 -15.57 9.82 -9.43
C TYR A 232 -15.61 10.82 -10.60
N GLN A 233 -14.60 11.69 -10.72
CA GLN A 233 -14.50 12.65 -11.82
C GLN A 233 -14.11 11.98 -13.14
N ALA A 234 -13.46 10.82 -13.06
CA ALA A 234 -12.89 10.15 -14.22
C ALA A 234 -13.48 8.76 -14.50
N ALA A 235 -14.20 8.15 -13.54
CA ALA A 235 -14.88 6.87 -13.76
C ALA A 235 -16.30 6.89 -13.19
N LYS A 236 -17.19 6.13 -13.84
CA LYS A 236 -18.63 6.17 -13.59
C LYS A 236 -19.13 5.02 -12.72
N TYR A 237 -18.53 3.83 -12.89
CA TYR A 237 -18.98 2.61 -12.22
C TYR A 237 -18.04 2.30 -11.06
N TYR A 238 -18.61 2.08 -9.87
CA TYR A 238 -17.88 1.75 -8.65
C TYR A 238 -18.33 0.41 -8.12
N TYR A 239 -17.43 -0.56 -8.11
CA TYR A 239 -17.73 -1.95 -7.84
C TYR A 239 -17.43 -2.36 -6.41
N ASN A 240 -18.23 -3.28 -5.88
CA ASN A 240 -18.00 -4.03 -4.65
C ASN A 240 -18.14 -5.54 -4.93
N PRO A 241 -17.61 -6.40 -4.04
CA PRO A 241 -16.66 -6.13 -2.96
C PRO A 241 -15.21 -6.02 -3.46
N GLY A 242 -14.29 -5.55 -2.61
CA GLY A 242 -12.85 -5.55 -2.83
C GLY A 242 -12.24 -6.93 -2.64
N TRP A 243 -12.47 -7.82 -3.55
CA TRP A 243 -12.03 -9.22 -3.52
C TRP A 243 -10.51 -9.39 -3.50
N HIS A 244 -9.80 -8.46 -4.15
CA HIS A 244 -8.34 -8.41 -4.28
C HIS A 244 -7.67 -8.01 -2.97
N GLU A 245 -8.31 -7.13 -2.21
CA GLU A 245 -7.87 -6.61 -0.91
C GLU A 245 -9.03 -6.61 0.10
N PRO A 246 -9.36 -7.80 0.68
CA PRO A 246 -10.37 -7.85 1.74
C PRO A 246 -10.01 -6.96 2.94
N ALA A 247 -8.71 -6.71 3.10
CA ALA A 247 -8.08 -5.69 3.93
C ALA A 247 -6.60 -5.63 3.56
N THR A 248 -5.96 -4.47 3.74
CA THR A 248 -4.53 -4.30 3.45
C THR A 248 -3.81 -3.74 4.65
N ILE A 249 -2.77 -4.47 5.09
CA ILE A 249 -1.81 -3.98 6.07
C ILE A 249 -0.95 -2.90 5.40
N LEU A 250 -0.78 -1.78 6.08
CA LEU A 250 0.20 -0.75 5.72
C LEU A 250 1.40 -0.90 6.64
N ASP A 251 2.60 -0.82 6.07
CA ASP A 251 3.83 -1.08 6.76
C ASP A 251 4.59 0.18 7.18
N CYS A 252 5.22 0.09 8.33
CA CYS A 252 6.31 0.93 8.75
C CYS A 252 7.59 0.10 8.59
N SER A 253 8.41 0.46 7.62
CA SER A 253 9.71 -0.16 7.33
C SER A 253 10.81 0.71 7.89
N ILE A 254 11.55 0.22 8.90
CA ILE A 254 12.59 0.96 9.60
C ILE A 254 13.95 0.36 9.23
N ASP A 255 14.96 1.19 8.92
CA ASP A 255 16.34 0.72 8.73
C ASP A 255 16.77 -0.17 9.90
N MET A 256 17.30 -1.35 9.58
CA MET A 256 17.60 -2.36 10.61
C MET A 256 18.68 -1.88 11.59
N LYS A 257 19.70 -1.17 11.12
CA LYS A 257 20.77 -0.65 11.99
C LYS A 257 20.25 0.43 12.92
N GLU A 258 19.37 1.30 12.40
CA GLU A 258 18.70 2.31 13.20
C GLU A 258 17.81 1.68 14.27
N TRP A 259 17.03 0.64 13.90
CA TRP A 259 16.20 -0.12 14.83
C TRP A 259 17.01 -0.80 15.94
N GLU A 260 18.08 -1.50 15.57
CA GLU A 260 18.98 -2.17 16.52
C GLU A 260 19.72 -1.19 17.42
N GLY A 261 20.01 0.01 16.94
CA GLY A 261 20.65 1.10 17.69
C GLY A 261 19.75 1.83 18.68
N LEU A 262 18.45 1.49 18.77
CA LEU A 262 17.53 2.04 19.76
C LEU A 262 17.64 1.28 21.09
N ASP A 263 17.35 1.96 22.20
CA ASP A 263 17.12 1.30 23.49
C ASP A 263 15.74 0.61 23.53
N ASP A 264 15.57 -0.32 24.50
CA ASP A 264 14.35 -1.14 24.62
C ASP A 264 13.09 -0.30 24.83
N ASN A 265 13.17 0.80 25.57
CA ASN A 265 12.02 1.67 25.83
C ASN A 265 11.58 2.38 24.54
N THR A 266 12.53 2.87 23.74
CA THR A 266 12.25 3.52 22.48
C THR A 266 11.67 2.52 21.46
N ARG A 267 12.22 1.29 21.37
CA ARG A 267 11.63 0.20 20.56
C ARG A 267 10.22 -0.13 20.99
N ALA A 268 9.97 -0.24 22.29
CA ALA A 268 8.64 -0.52 22.84
C ALA A 268 7.66 0.62 22.51
N LEU A 269 8.09 1.89 22.66
CA LEU A 269 7.28 3.06 22.33
C LEU A 269 6.85 3.04 20.85
N ILE A 270 7.80 2.86 19.92
CA ILE A 270 7.52 2.78 18.48
C ILE A 270 6.56 1.62 18.18
N THR A 271 6.81 0.44 18.77
CA THR A 271 5.97 -0.74 18.55
C THR A 271 4.54 -0.52 19.04
N GLN A 272 4.33 0.09 20.22
CA GLN A 272 2.98 0.36 20.71
C GLN A 272 2.30 1.48 19.91
N ALA A 273 3.04 2.52 19.51
CA ALA A 273 2.51 3.59 18.67
C ALA A 273 2.09 3.05 17.29
N SER A 274 2.85 2.11 16.69
CA SER A 274 2.45 1.50 15.41
C SER A 274 1.17 0.69 15.53
N LYS A 275 0.97 -0.08 16.61
CA LYS A 275 -0.28 -0.80 16.89
C LYS A 275 -1.45 0.14 17.07
N ALA A 276 -1.26 1.25 17.80
CA ALA A 276 -2.29 2.27 17.99
C ALA A 276 -2.66 2.92 16.67
N THR A 277 -1.67 3.28 15.83
CA THR A 277 -1.90 3.85 14.49
C THR A 277 -2.61 2.87 13.56
N ASN A 278 -2.27 1.57 13.63
CA ASN A 278 -2.95 0.52 12.85
C ASN A 278 -4.45 0.49 13.18
N LEU A 279 -4.80 0.48 14.47
CA LEU A 279 -6.21 0.51 14.91
C LEU A 279 -6.91 1.83 14.54
N GLU A 280 -6.23 2.96 14.69
CA GLU A 280 -6.76 4.29 14.37
C GLU A 280 -7.09 4.42 12.89
N VAL A 281 -6.19 3.98 11.99
CA VAL A 281 -6.41 4.00 10.54
C VAL A 281 -7.61 3.16 10.15
N LEU A 282 -7.69 1.92 10.65
CA LEU A 282 -8.84 1.03 10.42
C LEU A 282 -10.16 1.66 10.89
N SER A 283 -10.16 2.17 12.12
CA SER A 283 -11.37 2.77 12.74
C SER A 283 -11.81 4.02 11.97
N HIS A 284 -10.87 4.83 11.51
CA HIS A 284 -11.20 6.03 10.74
C HIS A 284 -11.84 5.68 9.39
N PHE A 285 -11.27 4.71 8.65
CA PHE A 285 -11.90 4.26 7.39
C PHE A 285 -13.30 3.71 7.64
N GLN A 286 -13.46 2.86 8.66
CA GLN A 286 -14.75 2.28 9.02
C GLN A 286 -15.81 3.35 9.37
N ALA A 287 -15.41 4.40 10.07
CA ALA A 287 -16.32 5.49 10.46
C ALA A 287 -16.64 6.46 9.31
N ALA A 288 -15.67 6.69 8.41
CA ALA A 288 -15.80 7.72 7.35
C ALA A 288 -16.45 7.18 6.07
N ASN A 289 -16.37 5.87 5.82
CA ASN A 289 -16.77 5.30 4.53
C ASN A 289 -18.25 5.49 4.20
N ASP A 290 -19.18 5.34 5.16
CA ASP A 290 -20.60 5.50 4.85
C ASP A 290 -20.94 6.93 4.40
N GLY A 291 -20.48 7.95 5.14
CA GLY A 291 -20.71 9.34 4.74
C GLY A 291 -20.12 9.71 3.38
N ALA A 292 -18.95 9.15 3.05
CA ALA A 292 -18.33 9.31 1.73
C ALA A 292 -19.09 8.55 0.63
N TYR A 293 -19.54 7.33 0.94
CA TYR A 293 -20.37 6.51 0.04
C TYR A 293 -21.65 7.22 -0.35
N GLN A 294 -22.38 7.80 0.63
CA GLN A 294 -23.59 8.57 0.37
C GLN A 294 -23.32 9.79 -0.53
N LYS A 295 -22.22 10.51 -0.30
CA LYS A 295 -21.83 11.64 -1.17
C LYS A 295 -21.52 11.21 -2.59
N LEU A 296 -20.78 10.11 -2.76
CA LEU A 296 -20.48 9.57 -4.09
C LEU A 296 -21.75 9.29 -4.89
N ILE A 297 -22.77 8.72 -4.25
CA ILE A 297 -24.05 8.39 -4.92
C ILE A 297 -24.90 9.65 -5.14
N ASN A 298 -25.15 10.40 -4.08
CA ASN A 298 -26.18 11.45 -4.07
C ASN A 298 -25.68 12.76 -4.71
N ASP A 299 -24.42 13.12 -4.46
CA ASP A 299 -23.87 14.40 -4.92
C ASP A 299 -23.13 14.27 -6.26
N HIS A 300 -22.53 13.09 -6.52
CA HIS A 300 -21.69 12.86 -7.70
C HIS A 300 -22.28 11.87 -8.71
N GLY A 301 -23.42 11.24 -8.41
CA GLY A 301 -24.14 10.36 -9.35
C GLY A 301 -23.38 9.09 -9.71
N VAL A 302 -22.49 8.63 -8.84
CA VAL A 302 -21.71 7.40 -9.01
C VAL A 302 -22.63 6.19 -9.07
N GLN A 303 -22.41 5.33 -10.05
CA GLN A 303 -23.20 4.12 -10.25
C GLN A 303 -22.54 2.94 -9.54
N MET A 304 -23.11 2.61 -8.37
CA MET A 304 -22.68 1.43 -7.62
C MET A 304 -23.06 0.15 -8.38
N ARG A 305 -22.12 -0.80 -8.38
CA ARG A 305 -22.30 -2.12 -8.98
C ARG A 305 -21.76 -3.19 -8.04
N GLN A 306 -22.43 -4.32 -8.02
CA GLN A 306 -21.89 -5.54 -7.45
C GLN A 306 -21.20 -6.35 -8.56
N MET A 307 -20.03 -6.87 -8.27
CA MET A 307 -19.34 -7.77 -9.18
C MET A 307 -20.17 -9.05 -9.33
N PRO A 308 -20.45 -9.52 -10.57
CA PRO A 308 -21.25 -10.72 -10.77
C PRO A 308 -20.65 -11.94 -10.06
N ASP A 309 -21.49 -12.81 -9.51
CA ASP A 309 -21.04 -14.02 -8.79
C ASP A 309 -20.23 -14.96 -9.68
N GLU A 310 -20.55 -15.03 -10.97
CA GLU A 310 -19.78 -15.81 -11.95
C GLU A 310 -18.36 -15.28 -12.09
N VAL A 311 -18.20 -13.94 -12.16
CA VAL A 311 -16.90 -13.29 -12.19
C VAL A 311 -16.14 -13.53 -10.88
N MET A 312 -16.83 -13.38 -9.75
CA MET A 312 -16.22 -13.62 -8.42
C MET A 312 -15.74 -15.06 -8.26
N ASN A 313 -16.50 -16.05 -8.76
CA ASN A 313 -16.09 -17.45 -8.74
C ASN A 313 -14.84 -17.70 -9.60
N ALA A 314 -14.80 -17.14 -10.81
CA ALA A 314 -13.64 -17.28 -11.69
C ALA A 314 -12.38 -16.64 -11.08
N LEU A 315 -12.51 -15.41 -10.55
CA LEU A 315 -11.44 -14.70 -9.84
C LEU A 315 -10.96 -15.49 -8.63
N GLY A 316 -11.89 -16.06 -7.82
CA GLY A 316 -11.55 -16.80 -6.60
C GLY A 316 -10.80 -18.09 -6.88
N GLN A 317 -11.20 -18.86 -7.89
CA GLN A 317 -10.49 -20.07 -8.32
C GLN A 317 -9.08 -19.74 -8.80
N ARG A 318 -8.94 -18.73 -9.65
CA ARG A 318 -7.64 -18.33 -10.21
C ARG A 318 -6.72 -17.68 -9.17
N ALA A 319 -7.27 -16.97 -8.18
CA ALA A 319 -6.49 -16.33 -7.13
C ALA A 319 -5.63 -17.31 -6.34
N GLY A 320 -6.15 -18.45 -5.96
CA GLY A 320 -5.39 -19.50 -5.24
C GLY A 320 -4.21 -20.02 -6.04
N GLU A 321 -4.41 -20.26 -7.34
CA GLU A 321 -3.37 -20.74 -8.27
C GLU A 321 -2.27 -19.69 -8.44
N VAL A 322 -2.65 -18.45 -8.78
CA VAL A 322 -1.71 -17.34 -8.99
C VAL A 322 -0.88 -17.05 -7.72
N CYS A 323 -1.52 -16.99 -6.56
CA CYS A 323 -0.79 -16.80 -5.30
C CYS A 323 0.22 -17.93 -5.05
N SER A 324 -0.14 -19.18 -5.34
CA SER A 324 0.75 -20.34 -5.19
C SER A 324 1.91 -20.30 -6.21
N GLU A 325 1.64 -19.93 -7.46
CA GLU A 325 2.64 -19.76 -8.50
C GLU A 325 3.67 -18.68 -8.11
N ILE A 326 3.19 -17.51 -7.63
CA ILE A 326 4.05 -16.41 -7.20
C ILE A 326 4.86 -16.80 -5.95
N ALA A 327 4.24 -17.45 -4.98
CA ALA A 327 4.91 -17.93 -3.78
C ALA A 327 6.02 -18.95 -4.10
N SER A 328 5.88 -19.71 -5.17
CA SER A 328 6.90 -20.71 -5.57
C SER A 328 8.18 -20.11 -6.14
N ARG A 329 8.22 -18.79 -6.41
CA ARG A 329 9.38 -18.12 -7.04
C ARG A 329 10.60 -18.06 -6.12
N ASP A 330 10.39 -18.05 -4.80
CA ASP A 330 11.47 -18.08 -3.81
C ASP A 330 11.04 -18.72 -2.48
N ALA A 331 12.03 -19.10 -1.66
CA ALA A 331 11.78 -19.84 -0.43
C ALA A 331 11.03 -19.02 0.63
N VAL A 332 11.32 -17.73 0.75
CA VAL A 332 10.71 -16.84 1.75
C VAL A 332 9.26 -16.57 1.40
N SER A 333 8.97 -16.28 0.13
CA SER A 333 7.59 -16.15 -0.37
C SER A 333 6.78 -17.41 -0.11
N LYS A 334 7.36 -18.59 -0.35
CA LYS A 334 6.70 -19.88 -0.12
C LYS A 334 6.40 -20.13 1.37
N GLU A 335 7.36 -19.84 2.24
CA GLU A 335 7.18 -19.99 3.69
C GLU A 335 6.07 -19.04 4.19
N LEU A 336 6.14 -17.76 3.82
CA LEU A 336 5.18 -16.75 4.23
C LEU A 336 3.76 -17.06 3.72
N PHE A 337 3.63 -17.41 2.44
CA PHE A 337 2.35 -17.85 1.86
C PHE A 337 1.76 -19.04 2.62
N SER A 338 2.57 -20.07 2.89
CA SER A 338 2.13 -21.25 3.64
C SER A 338 1.68 -20.88 5.05
N HIS A 339 2.40 -19.99 5.72
CA HIS A 339 2.06 -19.49 7.05
C HIS A 339 0.70 -18.77 7.06
N ILE A 340 0.46 -17.89 6.10
CA ILE A 340 -0.82 -17.16 5.97
C ILE A 340 -1.97 -18.10 5.64
N VAL A 341 -1.79 -19.03 4.69
CA VAL A 341 -2.83 -19.99 4.30
C VAL A 341 -3.20 -20.90 5.46
N ASN A 342 -2.21 -21.38 6.24
CA ASN A 342 -2.45 -22.19 7.44
C ASN A 342 -3.27 -21.40 8.48
N PHE A 343 -2.89 -20.16 8.78
CA PHE A 343 -3.66 -19.32 9.69
C PHE A 343 -5.07 -19.07 9.17
N ARG A 344 -5.21 -18.72 7.89
CA ARG A 344 -6.51 -18.51 7.24
C ARG A 344 -7.42 -19.73 7.38
N SER A 345 -6.90 -20.94 7.20
CA SER A 345 -7.68 -22.17 7.27
C SER A 345 -8.31 -22.43 8.66
N THR A 346 -7.72 -21.84 9.69
CA THR A 346 -8.24 -21.93 11.07
C THR A 346 -9.18 -20.79 11.40
N VAL A 347 -8.79 -19.54 11.11
CA VAL A 347 -9.56 -18.37 11.54
C VAL A 347 -10.88 -18.25 10.78
N ILE A 348 -10.93 -18.62 9.50
CA ILE A 348 -12.15 -18.53 8.68
C ILE A 348 -13.30 -19.40 9.23
N ARG A 349 -12.99 -20.50 9.93
CA ARG A 349 -14.01 -21.34 10.58
C ARG A 349 -14.68 -20.61 11.73
N TRP A 350 -13.88 -19.88 12.53
CA TRP A 350 -14.41 -19.08 13.63
C TRP A 350 -15.21 -17.90 13.10
N THR A 351 -14.67 -17.11 12.16
CA THR A 351 -15.38 -16.00 11.52
C THR A 351 -16.71 -16.46 10.90
N GLY A 352 -16.73 -17.67 10.33
CA GLY A 352 -17.93 -18.26 9.73
C GLY A 352 -19.08 -18.50 10.69
N VAL A 353 -18.81 -18.85 11.95
CA VAL A 353 -19.85 -19.11 12.97
C VAL A 353 -20.07 -17.92 13.92
N SER A 354 -19.21 -16.91 13.88
CA SER A 354 -19.29 -15.72 14.72
C SER A 354 -19.72 -14.48 13.92
N GLU A 355 -18.78 -13.70 13.41
CA GLU A 355 -19.05 -12.42 12.75
C GLU A 355 -20.00 -12.55 11.56
N LYS A 356 -19.76 -13.52 10.68
CA LYS A 356 -20.63 -13.76 9.52
C LYS A 356 -22.08 -14.00 9.93
N GLU A 357 -22.31 -14.87 10.90
CA GLU A 357 -23.65 -15.15 11.38
C GLU A 357 -24.28 -13.96 12.11
N TYR A 358 -23.50 -13.24 12.91
CA TYR A 358 -23.98 -12.03 13.55
C TYR A 358 -24.35 -10.94 12.53
N LEU A 359 -23.51 -10.72 11.51
CA LEU A 359 -23.80 -9.78 10.42
C LEU A 359 -25.06 -10.18 9.63
N ARG A 360 -25.30 -11.48 9.45
CA ARG A 360 -26.53 -11.98 8.83
C ARG A 360 -27.75 -11.68 9.69
N VAL A 361 -27.71 -12.00 10.99
CA VAL A 361 -28.90 -11.90 11.85
C VAL A 361 -29.22 -10.45 12.24
N ARG A 362 -28.24 -9.55 12.38
CA ARG A 362 -28.52 -8.14 12.66
C ARG A 362 -29.26 -7.42 11.54
N ASN A 363 -29.28 -7.99 10.34
CA ASN A 363 -30.01 -7.48 9.17
C ASN A 363 -31.39 -8.14 8.99
N LEU A 364 -31.85 -8.96 9.95
CA LEU A 364 -33.21 -9.46 9.96
C LEU A 364 -34.21 -8.29 10.19
N PRO A 365 -35.50 -8.46 9.81
CA PRO A 365 -36.47 -7.37 9.82
C PRO A 365 -36.92 -7.02 11.24
N PHE A 366 -36.00 -6.53 12.05
CA PHE A 366 -36.28 -5.85 13.30
C PHE A 366 -35.57 -4.50 13.32
N SER A 367 -36.08 -3.53 14.05
CA SER A 367 -35.48 -2.20 14.13
C SER A 367 -35.18 -1.83 15.58
N TYR A 368 -34.08 -1.06 15.75
CA TYR A 368 -33.88 -0.32 16.97
C TYR A 368 -34.78 0.94 16.97
N PRO A 369 -35.33 1.36 18.15
CA PRO A 369 -36.02 2.63 18.23
C PRO A 369 -35.13 3.77 17.77
N SER A 370 -35.69 4.69 16.98
CA SER A 370 -34.97 5.94 16.64
C SER A 370 -34.76 6.75 17.94
N ALA A 371 -33.52 7.28 18.10
CA ALA A 371 -33.19 8.18 19.19
C ALA A 371 -33.83 9.56 19.00
#